data_c5f7322f4be51bd708fe1ee165f094f9
#
_entry.id   c5f7322f4be51bd708fe1ee165f094f9
#
_cell.length_a   1.000
_cell.length_b   1.000
_cell.length_c   1.000
_cell.angle_alpha   90.00
_cell.angle_beta   90.00
_cell.angle_gamma   90.00
#
_symmetry.space_group_name_H-M   'P 1'
#
loop_
_entity.id
_entity.type
_entity.pdbx_description
1 polymer ?
#
loop_
_entity_poly.entity_id
_entity_poly.type
_entity_poly.pdbx_seq_one_letter_code
_entity_poly.pdbx_strand_id
1 'polypeptide(L)'
;TGIQLLLGYSDVFGEPAPNLIEEIGKINMHKTLSIIAELIGIRNVKLNPIRSFYCEISIPFEMAIKKEILGIDERLVNGLPSNPVYRKDWHIISLQMFLIFLKKILIYGDYSTLSKTDYSITKEDYAQIIRLQLVVADKVEEKNKAEFDEGHFLYSTYHLNNQPSVAGRILRMYYMLGNLCKDKTNFAADVQGEYRDYPAAFLEKYGVSITQYMAFLLWELQPYDSSNNRLNYFSVWRNIKAIYKSSVNCDLLLKTLSSLSAKPEDLHEWAVHTENEEWNFEGFQRAPFLLDGKGNYLSISDYTLSNAFFEKLYWLIRDCYSTEDSRAMAFYGRLYERYIQDLTREAAQTTYTYIDEFLIGKRGHEAKSSDAYLQKENKLLAVEAKGFSVLSKV
;
A
#
# COMPACT_ATOMS: atom_id res chain seq x y z
N THR A 1 11.53 18.57 8.06
CA THR A 1 11.27 17.12 7.98
C THR A 1 12.44 16.42 8.66
N GLY A 2 12.24 16.03 9.92
CA GLY A 2 13.26 15.28 10.67
C GLY A 2 13.31 13.83 10.19
N ILE A 3 14.48 13.21 10.27
CA ILE A 3 14.64 11.76 10.08
C ILE A 3 13.90 11.11 11.24
N GLN A 4 12.92 10.26 10.94
CA GLN A 4 12.25 9.43 11.93
C GLN A 4 13.11 8.18 12.15
N LEU A 5 13.54 7.96 13.38
CA LEU A 5 14.31 6.79 13.76
C LEU A 5 13.37 5.72 14.30
N LEU A 6 13.49 4.51 13.76
CA LEU A 6 12.81 3.34 14.26
C LEU A 6 13.70 2.66 15.30
N LEU A 7 13.12 2.36 16.46
CA LEU A 7 13.80 1.61 17.52
C LEU A 7 13.64 0.11 17.30
N GLY A 8 14.67 -0.65 17.63
CA GLY A 8 14.66 -2.08 17.72
C GLY A 8 14.36 -2.61 19.13
N TYR A 9 14.34 -3.93 19.27
CA TYR A 9 14.09 -4.60 20.55
C TYR A 9 15.17 -4.27 21.58
N SER A 10 16.43 -4.34 21.15
CA SER A 10 17.58 -4.04 22.01
C SER A 10 17.61 -2.60 22.52
N ASP A 11 17.17 -1.66 21.68
CA ASP A 11 17.09 -0.23 22.05
C ASP A 11 16.02 0.02 23.13
N VAL A 12 14.91 -0.72 23.04
CA VAL A 12 13.75 -0.53 23.94
C VAL A 12 13.93 -1.24 25.27
N PHE A 13 14.46 -2.47 25.27
CA PHE A 13 14.53 -3.32 26.44
C PHE A 13 15.93 -3.44 27.05
N GLY A 14 16.99 -3.06 26.33
CA GLY A 14 18.37 -3.14 26.80
C GLY A 14 18.88 -4.57 26.99
N GLU A 15 18.23 -5.55 26.36
CA GLU A 15 18.57 -6.96 26.44
C GLU A 15 18.65 -7.57 25.03
N PRO A 16 19.36 -8.72 24.86
CA PRO A 16 19.41 -9.40 23.57
C PRO A 16 18.05 -9.84 23.07
N ALA A 17 17.80 -9.66 21.77
CA ALA A 17 16.56 -10.06 21.13
C ALA A 17 16.35 -11.58 21.19
N PRO A 18 15.13 -12.07 21.45
CA PRO A 18 14.81 -13.50 21.42
C PRO A 18 14.94 -14.09 20.00
N ASN A 19 14.98 -15.42 19.91
CA ASN A 19 14.99 -16.09 18.63
C ASN A 19 13.62 -15.94 17.93
N LEU A 20 13.56 -15.09 16.91
CA LEU A 20 12.33 -14.77 16.19
C LEU A 20 11.62 -16.00 15.63
N ILE A 21 12.37 -16.93 15.02
CA ILE A 21 11.79 -18.13 14.38
C ILE A 21 11.12 -19.05 15.43
N GLU A 22 11.81 -19.23 16.55
CA GLU A 22 11.27 -20.03 17.67
C GLU A 22 9.99 -19.40 18.25
N GLU A 23 9.97 -18.08 18.42
CA GLU A 23 8.81 -17.37 18.94
C GLU A 23 7.64 -17.36 17.95
N ILE A 24 7.90 -17.24 16.64
CA ILE A 24 6.87 -17.37 15.60
C ILE A 24 6.21 -18.76 15.62
N GLY A 25 6.97 -19.83 15.87
CA GLY A 25 6.42 -21.17 15.96
C GLY A 25 5.45 -21.39 17.14
N LYS A 26 5.47 -20.49 18.13
CA LYS A 26 4.63 -20.59 19.36
C LYS A 26 3.32 -19.79 19.28
N ILE A 27 3.20 -18.85 18.35
CA ILE A 27 2.04 -17.95 18.28
C ILE A 27 0.84 -18.59 17.56
N ASN A 28 -0.38 -18.18 17.95
CA ASN A 28 -1.58 -18.49 17.19
C ASN A 28 -1.64 -17.57 15.95
N MET A 29 -1.44 -18.13 14.77
CA MET A 29 -1.36 -17.40 13.50
C MET A 29 -2.64 -16.60 13.21
N HIS A 30 -3.83 -17.19 13.39
CA HIS A 30 -5.10 -16.49 13.14
C HIS A 30 -5.27 -15.28 14.04
N LYS A 31 -4.96 -15.39 15.34
CA LYS A 31 -4.99 -14.30 16.30
C LYS A 31 -3.95 -13.22 15.96
N THR A 32 -2.74 -13.63 15.64
CA THR A 32 -1.62 -12.73 15.32
C THR A 32 -1.88 -11.91 14.09
N LEU A 33 -2.40 -12.51 13.02
CA LEU A 33 -2.79 -11.79 11.81
C LEU A 33 -3.84 -10.71 12.12
N SER A 34 -4.82 -11.01 12.98
CA SER A 34 -5.83 -10.05 13.43
C SER A 34 -5.21 -8.86 14.19
N ILE A 35 -4.30 -9.13 15.12
CA ILE A 35 -3.63 -8.09 15.91
C ILE A 35 -2.77 -7.18 15.01
N ILE A 36 -2.01 -7.77 14.11
CA ILE A 36 -1.17 -6.99 13.18
C ILE A 36 -2.03 -6.11 12.29
N ALA A 37 -3.11 -6.65 11.71
CA ALA A 37 -4.01 -5.87 10.87
C ALA A 37 -4.65 -4.71 11.63
N GLU A 38 -5.03 -4.90 12.88
CA GLU A 38 -5.54 -3.83 13.74
C GLU A 38 -4.46 -2.77 14.00
N LEU A 39 -3.26 -3.17 14.43
CA LEU A 39 -2.16 -2.25 14.72
C LEU A 39 -1.75 -1.42 13.50
N ILE A 40 -1.75 -2.03 12.32
CA ILE A 40 -1.49 -1.31 11.06
C ILE A 40 -2.69 -0.41 10.69
N GLY A 41 -3.93 -0.87 10.90
CA GLY A 41 -5.14 -0.13 10.57
C GLY A 41 -5.34 1.12 11.42
N ILE A 42 -5.09 1.06 12.72
CA ILE A 42 -5.23 2.20 13.65
C ILE A 42 -4.32 3.38 13.27
N ARG A 43 -3.20 3.14 12.62
CA ARG A 43 -2.31 4.21 12.14
C ARG A 43 -3.00 5.20 11.20
N ASN A 44 -4.01 4.75 10.47
CA ASN A 44 -4.65 5.51 9.41
C ASN A 44 -5.90 6.29 9.85
N VAL A 45 -6.10 6.47 11.15
CA VAL A 45 -7.30 7.02 11.79
C VAL A 45 -7.70 8.42 11.33
N LYS A 46 -6.84 9.12 10.62
CA LYS A 46 -7.24 10.36 9.96
C LYS A 46 -6.83 10.29 8.51
N LEU A 47 -7.71 9.75 7.68
CA LEU A 47 -7.75 10.04 6.26
C LEU A 47 -7.91 11.56 6.08
N ASN A 48 -6.83 12.28 6.30
CA ASN A 48 -6.73 13.62 5.76
C ASN A 48 -6.40 13.41 4.28
N PRO A 49 -7.34 13.62 3.35
CA PRO A 49 -7.12 13.37 1.93
C PRO A 49 -5.97 14.21 1.34
N ILE A 50 -5.44 15.16 2.11
CA ILE A 50 -4.40 16.10 1.72
C ILE A 50 -3.03 15.70 2.28
N ARG A 51 -2.96 14.82 3.28
CA ARG A 51 -1.69 14.36 3.85
C ARG A 51 -1.32 12.96 3.33
N SER A 52 -0.03 12.80 3.05
CA SER A 52 0.54 11.54 2.56
C SER A 52 0.12 10.35 3.41
N PHE A 53 0.03 9.18 2.79
CA PHE A 53 -0.33 7.89 3.39
C PHE A 53 0.62 7.38 4.47
N TYR A 54 1.77 7.98 4.59
CA TYR A 54 2.66 7.81 5.74
C TYR A 54 2.05 8.60 6.90
N CYS A 55 0.90 8.11 7.38
CA CYS A 55 0.34 8.61 8.60
C CYS A 55 1.32 8.25 9.72
N GLU A 56 1.97 9.27 10.22
CA GLU A 56 2.50 9.23 11.56
C GLU A 56 1.40 8.63 12.45
N ILE A 57 1.70 7.53 13.12
CA ILE A 57 0.92 7.14 14.29
C ILE A 57 0.76 8.40 15.10
N SER A 58 -0.45 8.68 15.54
CA SER A 58 -0.60 9.83 16.41
C SER A 58 0.32 9.60 17.61
N ILE A 59 1.24 10.52 17.85
CA ILE A 59 2.18 10.46 18.99
C ILE A 59 1.46 10.02 20.27
N PRO A 60 0.25 10.55 20.59
CA PRO A 60 -0.52 10.09 21.75
C PRO A 60 -0.84 8.60 21.75
N PHE A 61 -1.13 8.02 20.61
CA PHE A 61 -1.44 6.59 20.52
C PHE A 61 -0.19 5.73 20.72
N GLU A 62 0.92 6.09 20.11
CA GLU A 62 2.18 5.39 20.30
C GLU A 62 2.67 5.48 21.74
N MET A 63 2.52 6.65 22.38
CA MET A 63 2.83 6.81 23.79
C MET A 63 1.93 5.96 24.69
N ALA A 64 0.64 5.84 24.36
CA ALA A 64 -0.26 4.92 25.06
C ALA A 64 0.19 3.46 24.93
N ILE A 65 0.62 3.03 23.73
CA ILE A 65 1.18 1.69 23.53
C ILE A 65 2.44 1.49 24.37
N LYS A 66 3.39 2.40 24.35
CA LYS A 66 4.62 2.34 25.16
C LYS A 66 4.28 2.13 26.63
N LYS A 67 3.37 2.93 27.16
CA LYS A 67 3.01 2.91 28.57
C LYS A 67 2.08 1.75 28.95
N GLU A 68 0.95 1.63 28.26
CA GLU A 68 -0.12 0.71 28.65
C GLU A 68 0.14 -0.72 28.21
N ILE A 69 0.77 -0.92 27.06
CA ILE A 69 1.01 -2.24 26.48
C ILE A 69 2.38 -2.77 26.86
N LEU A 70 3.44 -1.98 26.67
CA LEU A 70 4.80 -2.43 26.97
C LEU A 70 5.22 -2.20 28.40
N GLY A 71 4.43 -1.46 29.20
CA GLY A 71 4.73 -1.17 30.61
C GLY A 71 5.90 -0.22 30.82
N ILE A 72 6.26 0.56 29.80
CA ILE A 72 7.37 1.52 29.87
C ILE A 72 6.88 2.75 30.65
N ASP A 73 7.39 2.97 31.85
CA ASP A 73 6.97 4.08 32.73
C ASP A 73 7.73 5.37 32.39
N GLU A 74 7.01 6.39 31.94
CA GLU A 74 7.56 7.72 31.65
C GLU A 74 8.30 8.33 32.87
N ARG A 75 7.88 7.98 34.10
CA ARG A 75 8.50 8.51 35.32
C ARG A 75 9.89 7.95 35.59
N LEU A 76 10.16 6.71 35.14
CA LEU A 76 11.49 6.13 35.17
C LEU A 76 12.42 6.81 34.17
N VAL A 77 11.86 7.50 33.20
CA VAL A 77 12.52 8.08 32.04
C VAL A 77 12.72 9.58 32.17
N ASN A 78 11.87 10.28 32.89
CA ASN A 78 12.09 11.71 33.19
C ASN A 78 13.41 11.99 33.94
N GLY A 79 14.04 10.95 34.52
CA GLY A 79 15.40 10.99 35.03
C GLY A 79 16.51 10.74 33.99
N LEU A 80 16.16 10.33 32.75
CA LEU A 80 17.09 10.01 31.69
C LEU A 80 16.70 10.77 30.42
N PRO A 81 16.96 12.08 30.30
CA PRO A 81 16.59 12.88 29.11
C PRO A 81 17.23 12.39 27.81
N SER A 82 18.14 11.44 27.87
CA SER A 82 18.81 10.83 26.72
C SER A 82 18.20 9.51 26.29
N ASN A 83 17.16 8.96 26.97
CA ASN A 83 16.59 7.70 26.52
C ASN A 83 15.77 7.90 25.24
N PRO A 84 16.16 7.24 24.12
CA PRO A 84 15.56 7.42 22.82
C PRO A 84 14.09 7.03 22.76
N VAL A 85 13.61 6.10 23.58
CA VAL A 85 12.23 5.59 23.59
C VAL A 85 11.19 6.70 23.75
N TYR A 86 11.58 7.84 24.35
CA TYR A 86 10.68 8.95 24.70
C TYR A 86 10.82 10.17 23.81
N ARG A 87 11.72 10.14 22.87
CA ARG A 87 11.80 11.20 21.90
C ARG A 87 10.60 11.10 20.95
N LYS A 88 9.98 12.24 20.66
CA LYS A 88 8.80 12.32 19.76
C LYS A 88 9.10 11.94 18.32
N ASP A 89 10.36 11.96 17.93
CA ASP A 89 10.88 11.62 16.62
C ASP A 89 11.32 10.13 16.51
N TRP A 90 11.17 9.34 17.58
CA TRP A 90 11.55 7.93 17.62
C TRP A 90 10.32 7.03 17.74
N HIS A 91 10.19 6.10 16.83
CA HIS A 91 9.02 5.25 16.67
C HIS A 91 9.34 3.79 16.98
N ILE A 92 8.39 3.11 17.61
CA ILE A 92 8.45 1.67 17.89
C ILE A 92 7.53 0.86 16.98
N ILE A 93 6.64 1.50 16.23
CA ILE A 93 5.68 0.85 15.35
C ILE A 93 5.94 1.30 13.92
N SER A 94 6.21 0.32 13.04
CA SER A 94 6.45 0.55 11.63
C SER A 94 5.58 -0.37 10.79
N LEU A 95 4.90 0.20 9.79
CA LEU A 95 4.15 -0.58 8.81
C LEU A 95 5.06 -1.59 8.10
N GLN A 96 6.24 -1.14 7.67
CA GLN A 96 7.18 -1.97 6.93
C GLN A 96 7.66 -3.15 7.78
N MET A 97 7.99 -2.89 9.06
CA MET A 97 8.41 -3.97 9.96
C MET A 97 7.30 -4.97 10.23
N PHE A 98 6.05 -4.53 10.31
CA PHE A 98 4.92 -5.45 10.41
C PHE A 98 4.71 -6.24 9.13
N LEU A 99 4.89 -5.68 7.95
CA LEU A 99 4.80 -6.42 6.68
C LEU A 99 5.94 -7.46 6.56
N ILE A 100 7.16 -7.12 6.98
CA ILE A 100 8.28 -8.08 7.06
C ILE A 100 7.93 -9.17 8.08
N PHE A 101 7.41 -8.81 9.24
CA PHE A 101 6.99 -9.77 10.26
C PHE A 101 5.89 -10.71 9.75
N LEU A 102 4.87 -10.20 9.06
CA LEU A 102 3.84 -11.02 8.39
C LEU A 102 4.46 -12.01 7.41
N LYS A 103 5.44 -11.57 6.62
CA LYS A 103 6.17 -12.46 5.70
C LYS A 103 6.90 -13.57 6.45
N LYS A 104 7.56 -13.25 7.58
CA LYS A 104 8.19 -14.29 8.43
C LYS A 104 7.17 -15.23 9.07
N ILE A 105 5.98 -14.74 9.45
CA ILE A 105 4.88 -15.59 9.92
C ILE A 105 4.41 -16.54 8.81
N LEU A 106 4.33 -16.09 7.56
CA LEU A 106 3.99 -16.97 6.44
C LEU A 106 5.05 -18.05 6.18
N ILE A 107 6.33 -17.81 6.52
CA ILE A 107 7.41 -18.78 6.34
C ILE A 107 7.46 -19.79 7.50
N TYR A 108 7.39 -19.31 8.73
CA TYR A 108 7.74 -20.10 9.94
C TYR A 108 6.55 -20.38 10.87
N GLY A 109 5.37 -19.83 10.60
CA GLY A 109 4.20 -19.97 11.46
C GLY A 109 3.56 -21.35 11.39
N ASP A 110 2.88 -21.74 12.47
CA ASP A 110 2.09 -22.97 12.53
C ASP A 110 0.71 -22.76 11.89
N TYR A 111 0.56 -23.19 10.65
CA TYR A 111 -0.69 -23.11 9.88
C TYR A 111 -1.86 -23.86 10.52
N SER A 112 -1.60 -24.87 11.37
CA SER A 112 -2.66 -25.57 12.09
C SER A 112 -3.46 -24.64 13.00
N THR A 113 -2.84 -23.54 13.43
CA THR A 113 -3.45 -22.53 14.30
C THR A 113 -4.40 -21.57 13.58
N LEU A 114 -4.41 -21.53 12.24
CA LEU A 114 -5.40 -20.77 11.46
C LEU A 114 -6.83 -21.25 11.71
N SER A 115 -6.97 -22.52 12.05
CA SER A 115 -8.27 -23.10 12.39
C SER A 115 -8.74 -22.79 13.81
N LYS A 116 -7.87 -22.27 14.69
CA LYS A 116 -8.16 -21.95 16.09
C LYS A 116 -8.72 -20.55 16.21
N THR A 117 -10.00 -20.37 15.94
CA THR A 117 -10.69 -19.08 15.92
C THR A 117 -11.37 -18.71 17.25
N ASP A 118 -11.45 -19.66 18.19
CA ASP A 118 -11.97 -19.43 19.54
C ASP A 118 -10.83 -18.98 20.46
N TYR A 119 -10.64 -17.67 20.54
CA TYR A 119 -9.64 -17.02 21.40
C TYR A 119 -10.12 -15.63 21.86
N SER A 120 -9.62 -15.21 23.00
CA SER A 120 -9.65 -13.81 23.42
C SER A 120 -8.33 -13.13 23.03
N ILE A 121 -8.39 -11.85 22.75
CA ILE A 121 -7.20 -11.00 22.54
C ILE A 121 -6.96 -10.22 23.81
N THR A 122 -5.75 -10.32 24.36
CA THR A 122 -5.35 -9.70 25.61
C THR A 122 -4.28 -8.62 25.38
N LYS A 123 -4.01 -7.85 26.42
CA LYS A 123 -2.92 -6.88 26.43
C LYS A 123 -1.55 -7.54 26.19
N GLU A 124 -1.36 -8.72 26.78
CA GLU A 124 -0.14 -9.52 26.65
C GLU A 124 0.09 -9.99 25.21
N ASP A 125 -0.98 -10.32 24.49
CA ASP A 125 -0.89 -10.68 23.07
C ASP A 125 -0.38 -9.51 22.24
N TYR A 126 -0.91 -8.29 22.46
CA TYR A 126 -0.39 -7.09 21.79
C TYR A 126 1.07 -6.83 22.15
N ALA A 127 1.41 -6.94 23.43
CA ALA A 127 2.78 -6.74 23.90
C ALA A 127 3.75 -7.72 23.23
N GLN A 128 3.38 -9.00 23.11
CA GLN A 128 4.16 -10.02 22.43
C GLN A 128 4.37 -9.67 20.96
N ILE A 129 3.30 -9.32 20.24
CA ILE A 129 3.37 -9.02 18.81
C ILE A 129 4.23 -7.78 18.53
N ILE A 130 4.11 -6.74 19.34
CA ILE A 130 4.92 -5.52 19.22
C ILE A 130 6.39 -5.85 19.52
N ARG A 131 6.68 -6.65 20.55
CA ARG A 131 8.04 -7.10 20.86
C ARG A 131 8.67 -7.86 19.70
N LEU A 132 7.93 -8.78 19.08
CA LEU A 132 8.44 -9.53 17.92
C LEU A 132 8.66 -8.64 16.69
N GLN A 133 7.83 -7.61 16.47
CA GLN A 133 8.07 -6.62 15.43
C GLN A 133 9.37 -5.82 15.71
N LEU A 134 9.67 -5.50 16.96
CA LEU A 134 10.92 -4.83 17.33
C LEU A 134 12.15 -5.74 17.11
N VAL A 135 12.02 -7.06 17.31
CA VAL A 135 13.06 -8.03 16.93
C VAL A 135 13.31 -8.03 15.43
N VAL A 136 12.25 -7.89 14.63
CA VAL A 136 12.39 -7.73 13.17
C VAL A 136 13.16 -6.45 12.83
N ALA A 137 12.89 -5.34 13.53
CA ALA A 137 13.60 -4.09 13.32
C ALA A 137 15.10 -4.21 13.60
N ASP A 138 15.51 -4.88 14.71
CA ASP A 138 16.92 -5.17 15.00
C ASP A 138 17.60 -5.93 13.85
N LYS A 139 16.96 -6.99 13.36
CA LYS A 139 17.52 -7.81 12.27
C LYS A 139 17.68 -7.05 10.96
N VAL A 140 16.70 -6.21 10.62
CA VAL A 140 16.78 -5.35 9.44
C VAL A 140 17.88 -4.32 9.60
N GLU A 141 18.05 -3.74 10.78
CA GLU A 141 19.13 -2.79 11.06
C GLU A 141 20.52 -3.44 10.99
N GLU A 142 20.67 -4.63 11.58
CA GLU A 142 21.95 -5.40 11.50
C GLU A 142 22.36 -5.67 10.07
N LYS A 143 21.41 -6.10 9.23
CA LYS A 143 21.66 -6.36 7.81
C LYS A 143 22.00 -5.08 7.06
N ASN A 144 21.26 -4.01 7.27
CA ASN A 144 21.49 -2.72 6.63
C ASN A 144 22.87 -2.14 7.01
N LYS A 145 23.34 -2.32 8.27
CA LYS A 145 24.69 -1.91 8.67
C LYS A 145 25.78 -2.66 7.92
N ALA A 146 25.54 -3.92 7.56
CA ALA A 146 26.49 -4.75 6.83
C ALA A 146 26.51 -4.43 5.31
N GLU A 147 25.38 -3.99 4.76
CA GLU A 147 25.17 -3.80 3.32
C GLU A 147 24.90 -2.32 2.95
N PHE A 148 25.27 -1.35 3.82
CA PHE A 148 24.93 0.05 3.60
C PHE A 148 25.53 0.59 2.31
N ASP A 149 24.66 0.82 1.33
CA ASP A 149 24.93 1.53 0.08
C ASP A 149 24.14 2.85 0.07
N GLU A 150 24.81 3.95 -0.31
CA GLU A 150 24.17 5.26 -0.46
C GLU A 150 22.96 5.22 -1.43
N GLY A 151 23.01 4.35 -2.45
CA GLY A 151 21.92 4.13 -3.39
C GLY A 151 20.68 3.57 -2.71
N HIS A 152 20.83 2.65 -1.77
CA HIS A 152 19.73 2.05 -1.00
C HIS A 152 19.07 3.06 -0.06
N PHE A 153 19.85 3.93 0.57
CA PHE A 153 19.33 5.02 1.40
C PHE A 153 18.53 6.04 0.57
N LEU A 154 19.05 6.44 -0.58
CA LEU A 154 18.36 7.37 -1.47
C LEU A 154 17.07 6.76 -2.01
N TYR A 155 17.08 5.49 -2.39
CA TYR A 155 15.91 4.76 -2.87
C TYR A 155 14.82 4.66 -1.80
N SER A 156 15.16 4.21 -0.59
CA SER A 156 14.20 4.10 0.50
C SER A 156 13.63 5.46 0.91
N THR A 157 14.48 6.50 0.96
CA THR A 157 14.07 7.87 1.27
C THR A 157 13.15 8.44 0.20
N TYR A 158 13.44 8.19 -1.08
CA TYR A 158 12.61 8.63 -2.19
C TYR A 158 11.23 7.96 -2.15
N HIS A 159 11.18 6.65 -2.00
CA HIS A 159 9.91 5.92 -1.93
C HIS A 159 9.08 6.23 -0.68
N LEU A 160 9.72 6.51 0.43
CA LEU A 160 9.04 6.86 1.68
C LEU A 160 8.44 8.28 1.65
N ASN A 161 9.12 9.24 1.02
CA ASN A 161 8.76 10.66 1.12
C ASN A 161 7.97 11.21 -0.08
N ASN A 162 8.05 10.57 -1.26
CA ASN A 162 7.48 11.11 -2.49
C ASN A 162 6.22 10.39 -2.99
N GLN A 163 5.57 9.62 -2.15
CA GLN A 163 4.33 8.95 -2.57
C GLN A 163 3.20 10.00 -2.70
N PRO A 164 2.57 10.10 -3.86
CA PRO A 164 1.42 10.98 -4.02
C PRO A 164 0.29 10.55 -3.09
N SER A 165 -0.55 11.50 -2.69
CA SER A 165 -1.70 11.20 -1.84
C SER A 165 -2.56 10.11 -2.47
N VAL A 166 -3.07 9.19 -1.66
CA VAL A 166 -3.94 8.12 -2.15
C VAL A 166 -5.20 8.68 -2.78
N ALA A 167 -5.76 9.74 -2.21
CA ALA A 167 -6.90 10.43 -2.81
C ALA A 167 -6.59 10.89 -4.23
N GLY A 168 -5.43 11.53 -4.45
CA GLY A 168 -4.99 11.95 -5.78
C GLY A 168 -4.80 10.78 -6.75
N ARG A 169 -4.28 9.65 -6.27
CA ARG A 169 -4.15 8.44 -7.09
C ARG A 169 -5.51 7.84 -7.44
N ILE A 170 -6.44 7.72 -6.49
CA ILE A 170 -7.80 7.20 -6.72
C ILE A 170 -8.52 8.08 -7.74
N LEU A 171 -8.47 9.40 -7.56
CA LEU A 171 -9.08 10.35 -8.49
C LEU A 171 -8.48 10.24 -9.89
N ARG A 172 -7.15 10.07 -9.99
CA ARG A 172 -6.47 9.83 -11.27
C ARG A 172 -7.00 8.58 -11.95
N MET A 173 -7.05 7.45 -11.24
CA MET A 173 -7.53 6.19 -11.82
C MET A 173 -9.00 6.27 -12.24
N TYR A 174 -9.82 6.92 -11.42
CA TYR A 174 -11.22 7.16 -11.77
C TYR A 174 -11.35 8.06 -13.02
N TYR A 175 -10.57 9.13 -13.12
CA TYR A 175 -10.58 10.01 -14.28
C TYR A 175 -10.11 9.28 -15.54
N MET A 176 -9.00 8.58 -15.48
CA MET A 176 -8.44 7.84 -16.61
C MET A 176 -9.40 6.75 -17.10
N LEU A 177 -9.81 5.85 -16.22
CA LEU A 177 -10.58 4.66 -16.58
C LEU A 177 -12.09 4.91 -16.59
N GLY A 178 -12.57 5.80 -15.73
CA GLY A 178 -13.99 6.11 -15.62
C GLY A 178 -14.48 7.20 -16.56
N ASN A 179 -13.62 8.11 -17.01
CA ASN A 179 -13.98 9.23 -17.86
C ASN A 179 -13.28 9.18 -19.23
N LEU A 180 -11.95 9.23 -19.28
CA LEU A 180 -11.23 9.31 -20.55
C LEU A 180 -11.41 8.04 -21.39
N CYS A 181 -11.32 6.87 -20.77
CA CYS A 181 -11.36 5.58 -21.48
C CYS A 181 -12.79 5.15 -21.93
N LYS A 182 -13.83 5.96 -21.66
CA LYS A 182 -15.20 5.65 -22.09
C LYS A 182 -15.45 5.89 -23.56
N ASP A 183 -14.71 6.82 -24.18
CA ASP A 183 -14.94 7.23 -25.55
C ASP A 183 -13.60 7.48 -26.27
N LYS A 184 -13.40 6.79 -27.40
CA LYS A 184 -12.24 6.97 -28.27
C LYS A 184 -12.08 8.39 -28.80
N THR A 185 -13.17 9.17 -28.86
CA THR A 185 -13.12 10.57 -29.31
C THR A 185 -12.41 11.50 -28.34
N ASN A 186 -12.14 11.05 -27.11
CA ASN A 186 -11.32 11.77 -26.16
C ASN A 186 -9.82 11.84 -26.56
N PHE A 187 -9.44 11.08 -27.58
CA PHE A 187 -8.06 10.98 -28.06
C PHE A 187 -7.90 11.54 -29.47
N ALA A 188 -6.70 11.99 -29.79
CA ALA A 188 -6.35 12.47 -31.12
C ALA A 188 -6.52 11.37 -32.17
N ALA A 189 -6.77 11.73 -33.41
CA ALA A 189 -7.13 10.80 -34.49
C ALA A 189 -6.08 9.71 -34.75
N ASP A 190 -4.80 10.01 -34.57
CA ASP A 190 -3.67 9.09 -34.69
C ASP A 190 -3.65 8.06 -33.56
N VAL A 191 -4.13 8.42 -32.36
CA VAL A 191 -4.21 7.53 -31.17
C VAL A 191 -5.46 6.66 -31.20
N GLN A 192 -6.53 7.10 -31.87
CA GLN A 192 -7.82 6.35 -31.90
C GLN A 192 -7.69 4.94 -32.47
N GLY A 193 -6.69 4.68 -33.34
CA GLY A 193 -6.36 3.34 -33.84
C GLY A 193 -5.79 2.40 -32.78
N GLU A 194 -5.21 2.94 -31.72
CA GLU A 194 -4.65 2.18 -30.60
C GLU A 194 -5.66 1.99 -29.46
N TYR A 195 -6.81 2.68 -29.51
CA TYR A 195 -7.81 2.68 -28.46
C TYR A 195 -8.23 1.28 -28.00
N ARG A 196 -8.34 1.11 -26.69
CA ARG A 196 -8.88 -0.08 -26.03
C ARG A 196 -9.89 0.34 -24.98
N ASP A 197 -11.05 -0.29 -25.03
CA ASP A 197 -12.10 -0.10 -24.00
C ASP A 197 -11.78 -0.98 -22.79
N TYR A 198 -10.88 -0.50 -21.92
CA TYR A 198 -10.51 -1.21 -20.69
C TYR A 198 -11.71 -1.47 -19.76
N PRO A 199 -12.63 -0.51 -19.54
CA PRO A 199 -13.83 -0.77 -18.76
C PRO A 199 -14.69 -1.91 -19.28
N ALA A 200 -14.93 -1.99 -20.59
CA ALA A 200 -15.70 -3.08 -21.20
C ALA A 200 -14.98 -4.43 -21.08
N ALA A 201 -13.70 -4.49 -21.42
CA ALA A 201 -12.91 -5.71 -21.29
C ALA A 201 -12.82 -6.22 -19.84
N PHE A 202 -12.69 -5.31 -18.88
CA PHE A 202 -12.67 -5.64 -17.45
C PHE A 202 -14.02 -6.22 -17.00
N LEU A 203 -15.12 -5.58 -17.38
CA LEU A 203 -16.47 -6.05 -17.07
C LEU A 203 -16.74 -7.43 -17.68
N GLU A 204 -16.34 -7.64 -18.94
CA GLU A 204 -16.49 -8.94 -19.63
C GLU A 204 -15.73 -10.06 -18.90
N LYS A 205 -14.47 -9.80 -18.52
CA LYS A 205 -13.62 -10.82 -17.89
C LYS A 205 -13.98 -11.12 -16.45
N TYR A 206 -14.19 -10.08 -15.65
CA TYR A 206 -14.38 -10.22 -14.19
C TYR A 206 -15.85 -10.17 -13.77
N GLY A 207 -16.75 -9.75 -14.65
CA GLY A 207 -18.18 -9.60 -14.33
C GLY A 207 -18.48 -8.50 -13.32
N VAL A 208 -17.55 -7.55 -13.12
CA VAL A 208 -17.65 -6.40 -12.24
C VAL A 208 -17.05 -5.18 -12.97
N SER A 209 -17.70 -4.02 -12.87
CA SER A 209 -17.13 -2.81 -13.49
C SER A 209 -15.95 -2.28 -12.68
N ILE A 210 -15.04 -1.56 -13.32
CA ILE A 210 -13.92 -0.88 -12.63
C ILE A 210 -14.43 0.05 -11.54
N THR A 211 -15.55 0.74 -11.76
CA THR A 211 -16.16 1.63 -10.75
C THR A 211 -16.66 0.85 -9.53
N GLN A 212 -17.27 -0.33 -9.73
CA GLN A 212 -17.70 -1.19 -8.63
C GLN A 212 -16.51 -1.77 -7.88
N TYR A 213 -15.47 -2.19 -8.59
CA TYR A 213 -14.21 -2.61 -8.00
C TYR A 213 -13.60 -1.53 -7.10
N MET A 214 -13.49 -0.30 -7.61
CA MET A 214 -12.99 0.84 -6.84
C MET A 214 -13.87 1.19 -5.64
N ALA A 215 -15.21 1.12 -5.81
CA ALA A 215 -16.14 1.37 -4.71
C ALA A 215 -16.01 0.33 -3.59
N PHE A 216 -15.79 -0.94 -3.91
CA PHE A 216 -15.49 -1.98 -2.93
C PHE A 216 -14.20 -1.68 -2.14
N LEU A 217 -13.13 -1.31 -2.84
CA LEU A 217 -11.87 -0.94 -2.18
C LEU A 217 -12.04 0.29 -1.28
N LEU A 218 -12.79 1.30 -1.72
CA LEU A 218 -13.09 2.49 -0.90
C LEU A 218 -13.89 2.13 0.36
N TRP A 219 -14.82 1.19 0.24
CA TRP A 219 -15.58 0.70 1.39
C TRP A 219 -14.66 -0.04 2.38
N GLU A 220 -13.73 -0.84 1.89
CA GLU A 220 -12.77 -1.56 2.73
C GLU A 220 -11.69 -0.66 3.35
N LEU A 221 -11.39 0.49 2.73
CA LEU A 221 -10.49 1.50 3.29
C LEU A 221 -11.11 2.29 4.45
N GLN A 222 -12.41 2.11 4.75
CA GLN A 222 -13.01 2.75 5.91
C GLN A 222 -12.34 2.22 7.18
N PRO A 223 -11.81 3.11 8.03
CA PRO A 223 -11.10 2.68 9.22
C PRO A 223 -12.02 1.83 10.09
N TYR A 224 -11.48 0.75 10.63
CA TYR A 224 -12.08 0.12 11.79
C TYR A 224 -12.34 1.25 12.81
N ASP A 225 -13.53 1.27 13.39
CA ASP A 225 -13.96 2.38 14.26
C ASP A 225 -12.90 2.67 15.34
N SER A 226 -12.01 3.58 15.00
CA SER A 226 -10.88 4.01 15.81
C SER A 226 -11.15 5.38 16.44
N SER A 227 -12.45 5.73 16.56
CA SER A 227 -12.90 7.03 17.08
C SER A 227 -12.18 7.45 18.36
N ASN A 228 -11.58 6.51 19.08
CA ASN A 228 -10.94 6.71 20.37
C ASN A 228 -9.42 6.45 20.41
N ASN A 229 -8.75 6.12 19.29
CA ASN A 229 -7.33 5.71 19.29
C ASN A 229 -7.03 4.60 20.31
N ARG A 230 -7.93 3.64 20.49
CA ARG A 230 -7.79 2.54 21.45
C ARG A 230 -7.76 1.21 20.71
N LEU A 231 -7.01 0.27 21.28
CA LEU A 231 -7.05 -1.13 20.87
C LEU A 231 -8.40 -1.73 21.23
N ASN A 232 -8.98 -2.50 20.31
CA ASN A 232 -10.33 -3.04 20.48
C ASN A 232 -10.37 -4.32 21.30
N TYR A 233 -9.25 -5.05 21.39
CA TYR A 233 -9.16 -6.36 22.08
C TYR A 233 -10.11 -7.43 21.52
N PHE A 234 -10.54 -7.29 20.27
CA PHE A 234 -11.31 -8.31 19.57
C PHE A 234 -10.78 -8.54 18.15
N SER A 235 -11.16 -9.67 17.57
CA SER A 235 -10.72 -10.04 16.24
C SER A 235 -11.28 -9.09 15.17
N VAL A 236 -10.42 -8.62 14.27
CA VAL A 236 -10.80 -7.79 13.11
C VAL A 236 -11.08 -8.62 11.85
N TRP A 237 -11.05 -9.95 11.94
CA TRP A 237 -11.56 -10.81 10.88
C TRP A 237 -13.04 -10.54 10.63
N ARG A 238 -13.39 -10.33 9.38
CA ARG A 238 -14.77 -10.05 8.95
C ARG A 238 -15.39 -11.29 8.33
N ASN A 239 -16.64 -11.60 8.71
CA ASN A 239 -17.36 -12.70 8.10
C ASN A 239 -17.88 -12.30 6.71
N ILE A 240 -17.59 -13.11 5.69
CA ILE A 240 -18.06 -12.90 4.31
C ILE A 240 -19.59 -12.74 4.26
N LYS A 241 -20.34 -13.46 5.11
CA LYS A 241 -21.80 -13.32 5.20
C LYS A 241 -22.26 -11.91 5.63
N ALA A 242 -21.41 -11.13 6.28
CA ALA A 242 -21.74 -9.73 6.61
C ALA A 242 -21.85 -8.87 5.35
N ILE A 243 -21.12 -9.19 4.27
CA ILE A 243 -21.24 -8.54 2.97
C ILE A 243 -22.66 -8.73 2.42
N TYR A 244 -23.22 -9.93 2.55
CA TYR A 244 -24.58 -10.24 2.09
C TYR A 244 -25.67 -9.42 2.79
N LYS A 245 -25.43 -9.00 4.02
CA LYS A 245 -26.37 -8.21 4.81
C LYS A 245 -26.32 -6.72 4.48
N SER A 246 -25.20 -6.25 3.96
CA SER A 246 -24.93 -4.82 3.74
C SER A 246 -25.12 -4.35 2.29
N SER A 247 -25.26 -5.27 1.32
CA SER A 247 -25.23 -4.94 -0.11
C SER A 247 -26.37 -5.58 -0.91
N VAL A 248 -26.87 -4.82 -1.87
CA VAL A 248 -27.85 -5.27 -2.88
C VAL A 248 -27.17 -6.16 -3.94
N ASN A 249 -25.84 -6.07 -4.12
CA ASN A 249 -25.07 -6.78 -5.15
C ASN A 249 -23.95 -7.62 -4.54
N CYS A 250 -24.30 -8.54 -3.64
CA CYS A 250 -23.35 -9.41 -2.94
C CYS A 250 -22.42 -10.17 -3.88
N ASP A 251 -22.93 -10.71 -4.98
CA ASP A 251 -22.15 -11.53 -5.91
C ASP A 251 -20.99 -10.72 -6.55
N LEU A 252 -21.22 -9.43 -6.85
CA LEU A 252 -20.20 -8.54 -7.38
C LEU A 252 -19.09 -8.27 -6.34
N LEU A 253 -19.50 -8.02 -5.09
CA LEU A 253 -18.55 -7.81 -4.00
C LEU A 253 -17.71 -9.07 -3.74
N LEU A 254 -18.34 -10.25 -3.78
CA LEU A 254 -17.64 -11.52 -3.62
C LEU A 254 -16.67 -11.82 -4.75
N LYS A 255 -17.04 -11.52 -6.00
CA LYS A 255 -16.11 -11.61 -7.15
C LYS A 255 -14.91 -10.69 -6.96
N THR A 256 -15.15 -9.44 -6.55
CA THR A 256 -14.07 -8.48 -6.28
C THR A 256 -13.18 -8.97 -5.14
N LEU A 257 -13.76 -9.39 -4.02
CA LEU A 257 -13.01 -9.95 -2.90
C LEU A 257 -12.18 -11.15 -3.35
N SER A 258 -12.76 -12.09 -4.10
CA SER A 258 -12.07 -13.28 -4.61
C SER A 258 -10.86 -12.95 -5.47
N SER A 259 -10.94 -11.90 -6.32
CA SER A 259 -9.82 -11.49 -7.17
C SER A 259 -8.67 -10.81 -6.40
N LEU A 260 -8.91 -10.43 -5.16
CA LEU A 260 -8.00 -9.69 -4.29
C LEU A 260 -7.55 -10.48 -3.05
N SER A 261 -7.94 -11.74 -2.95
CA SER A 261 -7.73 -12.56 -1.76
C SER A 261 -6.83 -13.75 -2.05
N ALA A 262 -6.10 -14.17 -1.02
CA ALA A 262 -5.41 -15.46 -0.96
C ALA A 262 -5.57 -16.07 0.44
N LYS A 263 -5.43 -17.38 0.57
CA LYS A 263 -5.19 -17.97 1.87
C LYS A 263 -3.74 -17.76 2.27
N PRO A 264 -3.41 -17.67 3.57
CA PRO A 264 -2.02 -17.58 4.00
C PRO A 264 -1.12 -18.66 3.40
N GLU A 265 -1.64 -19.89 3.24
CA GLU A 265 -0.92 -21.02 2.64
C GLU A 265 -0.53 -20.77 1.18
N ASP A 266 -1.38 -20.06 0.41
CA ASP A 266 -1.14 -19.75 -1.00
C ASP A 266 0.00 -18.72 -1.16
N LEU A 267 0.29 -17.94 -0.13
CA LEU A 267 1.37 -16.95 -0.10
C LEU A 267 2.69 -17.51 0.43
N HIS A 268 2.69 -18.73 0.99
CA HIS A 268 3.88 -19.35 1.59
C HIS A 268 5.05 -19.45 0.59
N GLU A 269 4.79 -20.00 -0.59
CA GLU A 269 5.82 -20.20 -1.61
C GLU A 269 6.49 -18.88 -2.02
N TRP A 270 5.68 -17.83 -2.27
CA TRP A 270 6.19 -16.49 -2.52
C TRP A 270 7.05 -15.99 -1.36
N ALA A 271 6.59 -16.13 -0.13
CA ALA A 271 7.29 -15.66 1.05
C ALA A 271 8.65 -16.34 1.22
N VAL A 272 8.73 -17.65 0.97
CA VAL A 272 9.98 -18.44 1.00
C VAL A 272 10.93 -18.01 -0.10
N HIS A 273 10.45 -17.91 -1.36
CA HIS A 273 11.32 -17.52 -2.48
C HIS A 273 11.90 -16.12 -2.34
N THR A 274 11.19 -15.23 -1.68
CA THR A 274 11.62 -13.83 -1.49
C THR A 274 12.11 -13.56 -0.08
N GLU A 275 12.46 -14.57 0.69
CA GLU A 275 12.83 -14.41 2.10
C GLU A 275 13.97 -13.41 2.32
N ASN A 276 14.96 -13.40 1.41
CA ASN A 276 16.10 -12.49 1.44
C ASN A 276 15.81 -11.10 0.85
N GLU A 277 14.66 -10.93 0.24
CA GLU A 277 14.16 -9.67 -0.31
C GLU A 277 13.18 -9.04 0.68
N GLU A 278 13.67 -8.46 1.76
CA GLU A 278 12.85 -8.00 2.89
C GLU A 278 11.77 -7.02 2.46
N TRP A 279 12.11 -6.13 1.53
CA TRP A 279 11.21 -5.08 1.03
C TRP A 279 10.29 -5.53 -0.13
N ASN A 280 10.35 -6.79 -0.52
CA ASN A 280 9.43 -7.35 -1.49
C ASN A 280 8.09 -7.69 -0.83
N PHE A 281 7.09 -6.87 -1.06
CA PHE A 281 5.71 -7.03 -0.56
C PHE A 281 4.73 -7.42 -1.67
N GLU A 282 5.22 -7.89 -2.80
CA GLU A 282 4.41 -8.19 -4.00
C GLU A 282 3.26 -9.16 -3.70
N GLY A 283 3.48 -10.19 -2.89
CA GLY A 283 2.43 -11.13 -2.49
C GLY A 283 1.27 -10.44 -1.79
N PHE A 284 1.56 -9.51 -0.87
CA PHE A 284 0.52 -8.73 -0.18
C PHE A 284 -0.14 -7.68 -1.08
N GLN A 285 0.57 -7.16 -2.06
CA GLN A 285 0.01 -6.23 -3.05
C GLN A 285 -0.91 -6.96 -4.03
N ARG A 286 -0.58 -8.20 -4.39
CA ARG A 286 -1.41 -9.06 -5.24
C ARG A 286 -2.65 -9.55 -4.51
N ALA A 287 -2.55 -9.86 -3.21
CA ALA A 287 -3.63 -10.34 -2.38
C ALA A 287 -3.72 -9.50 -1.08
N PRO A 288 -4.30 -8.28 -1.13
CA PRO A 288 -4.44 -7.42 0.04
C PRO A 288 -5.41 -7.96 1.10
N PHE A 289 -6.16 -9.02 0.79
CA PHE A 289 -7.01 -9.72 1.73
C PHE A 289 -6.52 -11.15 1.97
N LEU A 290 -6.59 -11.59 3.23
CA LEU A 290 -6.38 -12.97 3.62
C LEU A 290 -7.73 -13.66 3.89
N LEU A 291 -7.83 -14.95 3.55
CA LEU A 291 -8.98 -15.79 3.83
C LEU A 291 -8.60 -16.84 4.88
N ASP A 292 -9.43 -17.05 5.90
CA ASP A 292 -9.19 -18.08 6.93
C ASP A 292 -9.66 -19.48 6.54
N GLY A 293 -10.28 -19.65 5.36
CA GLY A 293 -10.88 -20.89 4.91
C GLY A 293 -12.22 -21.24 5.59
N LYS A 294 -12.67 -20.45 6.58
CA LYS A 294 -13.93 -20.65 7.32
C LYS A 294 -15.01 -19.60 6.98
N GLY A 295 -14.77 -18.83 5.95
CA GLY A 295 -15.70 -17.80 5.49
C GLY A 295 -15.47 -16.44 6.14
N ASN A 296 -14.26 -16.20 6.66
CA ASN A 296 -13.85 -14.87 7.08
C ASN A 296 -12.71 -14.36 6.20
N TYR A 297 -12.61 -13.05 6.11
CA TYR A 297 -11.53 -12.35 5.42
C TYR A 297 -10.96 -11.25 6.31
N LEU A 298 -9.71 -10.89 6.04
CA LEU A 298 -8.95 -9.90 6.76
C LEU A 298 -8.24 -8.97 5.76
N SER A 299 -8.44 -7.66 5.88
CA SER A 299 -7.59 -6.70 5.19
C SER A 299 -6.22 -6.63 5.86
N ILE A 300 -5.15 -6.82 5.09
CA ILE A 300 -3.78 -6.81 5.64
C ILE A 300 -3.42 -5.40 6.11
N SER A 301 -3.61 -4.40 5.24
CA SER A 301 -3.34 -3.00 5.56
C SER A 301 -3.94 -2.07 4.52
N ASP A 302 -4.12 -0.80 4.90
CA ASP A 302 -4.53 0.25 3.97
C ASP A 302 -3.49 0.49 2.87
N TYR A 303 -2.21 0.25 3.17
CA TYR A 303 -1.14 0.36 2.18
C TYR A 303 -1.34 -0.66 1.05
N THR A 304 -1.58 -1.92 1.39
CA THR A 304 -1.82 -2.98 0.39
C THR A 304 -3.13 -2.77 -0.37
N LEU A 305 -4.18 -2.32 0.32
CA LEU A 305 -5.45 -1.95 -0.32
C LEU A 305 -5.29 -0.76 -1.26
N SER A 306 -4.52 0.26 -0.88
CA SER A 306 -4.30 1.41 -1.76
C SER A 306 -3.57 1.01 -3.04
N ASN A 307 -2.62 0.09 -2.96
CA ASN A 307 -1.94 -0.44 -4.15
C ASN A 307 -2.89 -1.22 -5.07
N ALA A 308 -3.97 -1.78 -4.53
CA ALA A 308 -4.98 -2.44 -5.33
C ALA A 308 -5.72 -1.49 -6.29
N PHE A 309 -5.80 -0.19 -5.97
CA PHE A 309 -6.35 0.82 -6.90
C PHE A 309 -5.45 1.11 -8.10
N PHE A 310 -4.15 0.80 -8.03
CA PHE A 310 -3.16 1.16 -9.06
C PHE A 310 -2.52 -0.07 -9.67
N GLU A 311 -1.59 -0.67 -8.96
CA GLU A 311 -0.76 -1.76 -9.49
C GLU A 311 -1.60 -3.00 -9.76
N LYS A 312 -2.41 -3.43 -8.81
CA LYS A 312 -3.26 -4.60 -9.03
C LYS A 312 -4.30 -4.36 -10.11
N LEU A 313 -4.93 -3.18 -10.14
CA LEU A 313 -5.90 -2.82 -11.19
C LEU A 313 -5.23 -2.78 -12.56
N TYR A 314 -4.01 -2.24 -12.67
CA TYR A 314 -3.22 -2.28 -13.90
C TYR A 314 -3.02 -3.72 -14.39
N TRP A 315 -2.59 -4.63 -13.51
CA TRP A 315 -2.39 -6.04 -13.86
C TRP A 315 -3.69 -6.76 -14.21
N LEU A 316 -4.80 -6.47 -13.51
CA LEU A 316 -6.11 -7.02 -13.87
C LEU A 316 -6.56 -6.53 -15.24
N ILE A 317 -6.32 -5.27 -15.60
CA ILE A 317 -6.59 -4.74 -16.94
C ILE A 317 -5.71 -5.43 -17.96
N ARG A 318 -4.41 -5.56 -17.69
CA ARG A 318 -3.49 -6.28 -18.60
C ARG A 318 -3.95 -7.72 -18.86
N ASP A 319 -4.41 -8.41 -17.83
CA ASP A 319 -4.91 -9.78 -17.95
C ASP A 319 -6.18 -9.89 -18.80
N CYS A 320 -6.86 -8.78 -19.11
CA CYS A 320 -7.99 -8.80 -20.03
C CYS A 320 -7.56 -9.01 -21.49
N TYR A 321 -6.27 -8.90 -21.80
CA TYR A 321 -5.74 -8.98 -23.15
C TYR A 321 -4.72 -10.10 -23.26
N SER A 322 -4.55 -10.65 -24.49
CA SER A 322 -3.50 -11.63 -24.77
C SER A 322 -2.12 -11.05 -24.47
N THR A 323 -1.21 -11.89 -23.99
CA THR A 323 0.20 -11.52 -23.78
C THR A 323 0.90 -11.09 -25.08
N GLU A 324 0.38 -11.52 -26.24
CA GLU A 324 0.86 -11.16 -27.56
C GLU A 324 0.37 -9.79 -28.03
N ASP A 325 -0.71 -9.24 -27.42
CA ASP A 325 -1.21 -7.89 -27.74
C ASP A 325 -0.40 -6.81 -27.01
N SER A 326 0.80 -6.55 -27.54
CA SER A 326 1.66 -5.47 -27.03
C SER A 326 1.00 -4.08 -27.13
N ARG A 327 0.04 -3.89 -28.06
CA ARG A 327 -0.66 -2.61 -28.26
C ARG A 327 -1.66 -2.32 -27.14
N ALA A 328 -2.19 -3.37 -26.51
CA ALA A 328 -3.14 -3.18 -25.41
C ALA A 328 -2.55 -2.32 -24.29
N MET A 329 -1.30 -2.54 -23.91
CA MET A 329 -0.66 -1.75 -22.84
C MET A 329 0.02 -0.47 -23.36
N ALA A 330 0.33 -0.38 -24.64
CA ALA A 330 0.77 0.89 -25.25
C ALA A 330 -0.30 1.97 -25.11
N PHE A 331 -1.57 1.63 -25.31
CA PHE A 331 -2.69 2.55 -25.10
C PHE A 331 -2.80 3.04 -23.64
N TYR A 332 -2.39 2.25 -22.66
CA TYR A 332 -2.36 2.70 -21.26
C TYR A 332 -1.39 3.88 -21.07
N GLY A 333 -0.25 3.88 -21.77
CA GLY A 333 0.66 5.02 -21.82
C GLY A 333 -0.01 6.26 -22.39
N ARG A 334 -0.73 6.12 -23.54
CA ARG A 334 -1.49 7.22 -24.16
C ARG A 334 -2.59 7.79 -23.25
N LEU A 335 -3.25 6.91 -22.50
CA LEU A 335 -4.24 7.30 -21.52
C LEU A 335 -3.62 8.13 -20.39
N TYR A 336 -2.43 7.76 -19.93
CA TYR A 336 -1.70 8.49 -18.92
C TYR A 336 -1.17 9.85 -19.44
N GLU A 337 -0.59 9.90 -20.64
CA GLU A 337 -0.18 11.13 -21.32
C GLU A 337 -1.36 12.10 -21.41
N ARG A 338 -2.51 11.64 -21.88
CA ARG A 338 -3.73 12.44 -21.97
C ARG A 338 -4.18 13.01 -20.61
N TYR A 339 -4.14 12.20 -19.57
CA TYR A 339 -4.45 12.65 -18.23
C TYR A 339 -3.51 13.77 -17.78
N ILE A 340 -2.21 13.65 -18.02
CA ILE A 340 -1.22 14.67 -17.66
C ILE A 340 -1.43 15.96 -18.47
N GLN A 341 -1.75 15.85 -19.75
CA GLN A 341 -2.09 17.00 -20.60
C GLN A 341 -3.30 17.78 -20.06
N ASP A 342 -4.38 17.05 -19.72
CA ASP A 342 -5.59 17.69 -19.16
C ASP A 342 -5.32 18.35 -17.81
N LEU A 343 -4.57 17.68 -16.93
CA LEU A 343 -4.17 18.24 -15.64
C LEU A 343 -3.29 19.49 -15.79
N THR A 344 -2.35 19.46 -16.74
CA THR A 344 -1.47 20.60 -17.04
C THR A 344 -2.24 21.78 -17.61
N ARG A 345 -3.22 21.51 -18.49
CA ARG A 345 -4.11 22.52 -19.06
C ARG A 345 -4.98 23.17 -17.98
N GLU A 346 -5.52 22.37 -17.07
CA GLU A 346 -6.31 22.86 -15.93
C GLU A 346 -5.44 23.70 -14.97
N ALA A 347 -4.22 23.25 -14.67
CA ALA A 347 -3.28 23.96 -13.80
C ALA A 347 -2.81 25.30 -14.41
N ALA A 348 -2.77 25.43 -15.73
CA ALA A 348 -2.40 26.67 -16.42
C ALA A 348 -3.37 27.80 -16.07
N GLN A 349 -4.67 27.53 -15.99
CA GLN A 349 -5.73 28.51 -15.76
C GLN A 349 -5.55 29.79 -16.58
N THR A 350 -5.55 30.96 -15.92
CA THR A 350 -5.30 32.26 -16.53
C THR A 350 -3.86 32.76 -16.34
N THR A 351 -3.04 32.00 -15.58
CA THR A 351 -1.69 32.45 -15.18
C THR A 351 -0.63 32.06 -16.19
N TYR A 352 -0.82 30.93 -16.87
CA TYR A 352 0.13 30.41 -17.84
C TYR A 352 -0.56 30.14 -19.18
N THR A 353 0.20 30.27 -20.26
CA THR A 353 -0.23 29.80 -21.58
C THR A 353 0.10 28.29 -21.66
N TYR A 354 -0.92 27.47 -21.87
CA TYR A 354 -0.75 26.03 -22.15
C TYR A 354 -0.40 25.83 -23.63
N ILE A 355 0.58 24.98 -23.92
CA ILE A 355 0.98 24.61 -25.27
C ILE A 355 0.96 23.07 -25.34
N ASP A 356 0.23 22.53 -26.31
CA ASP A 356 0.17 21.09 -26.60
C ASP A 356 1.51 20.56 -27.16
N GLU A 357 1.69 19.23 -27.16
CA GLU A 357 2.74 18.53 -27.89
C GLU A 357 2.76 18.96 -29.37
N PHE A 358 3.94 19.12 -29.92
CA PHE A 358 4.15 19.45 -31.33
C PHE A 358 5.33 18.68 -31.92
N LEU A 359 5.40 18.65 -33.25
CA LEU A 359 6.49 17.99 -33.96
C LEU A 359 7.67 18.95 -34.16
N ILE A 360 8.88 18.46 -33.87
CA ILE A 360 10.14 19.20 -34.04
C ILE A 360 10.98 18.49 -35.12
N GLY A 361 11.50 19.24 -36.07
CA GLY A 361 12.41 18.71 -37.06
C GLY A 361 12.00 19.01 -38.51
N LYS A 362 12.69 18.38 -39.45
CA LYS A 362 12.39 18.51 -40.89
C LYS A 362 11.32 17.48 -41.25
N ARG A 363 10.46 17.81 -42.21
CA ARG A 363 9.41 16.92 -42.74
C ARG A 363 9.98 15.55 -43.10
N GLY A 364 9.41 14.50 -42.51
CA GLY A 364 9.86 13.10 -42.62
C GLY A 364 10.95 12.67 -41.65
N HIS A 365 11.42 13.60 -40.76
CA HIS A 365 12.35 13.34 -39.67
C HIS A 365 11.93 14.09 -38.43
N GLU A 366 10.60 14.23 -38.25
CA GLU A 366 10.06 14.93 -37.09
C GLU A 366 10.15 14.05 -35.84
N ALA A 367 10.57 14.65 -34.72
CA ALA A 367 10.45 14.06 -33.39
C ALA A 367 9.32 14.76 -32.63
N LYS A 368 8.66 14.05 -31.76
CA LYS A 368 7.69 14.64 -30.83
C LYS A 368 8.41 15.50 -29.79
N SER A 369 7.83 16.64 -29.47
CA SER A 369 8.25 17.46 -28.34
C SER A 369 7.85 16.80 -27.01
N SER A 370 8.06 17.48 -25.87
CA SER A 370 7.47 17.04 -24.60
C SER A 370 5.95 17.07 -24.65
N ASP A 371 5.29 16.28 -23.78
CA ASP A 371 3.84 16.03 -23.80
C ASP A 371 3.00 17.29 -23.59
N ALA A 372 3.53 18.30 -22.87
CA ALA A 372 2.90 19.60 -22.68
C ALA A 372 3.90 20.65 -22.25
N TYR A 373 3.52 21.94 -22.38
CA TYR A 373 4.30 23.06 -21.90
C TYR A 373 3.42 24.09 -21.19
N LEU A 374 4.02 24.76 -20.20
CA LEU A 374 3.46 25.95 -19.57
C LEU A 374 4.40 27.12 -19.79
N GLN A 375 3.90 28.18 -20.42
CA GLN A 375 4.67 29.40 -20.68
C GLN A 375 4.16 30.56 -19.82
N LYS A 376 5.08 31.30 -19.23
CA LYS A 376 4.81 32.59 -18.60
C LYS A 376 5.96 33.53 -18.88
N GLU A 377 5.66 34.64 -19.54
CA GLU A 377 6.69 35.58 -20.00
C GLU A 377 7.75 34.87 -20.84
N ASN A 378 9.03 34.96 -20.43
CA ASN A 378 10.20 34.30 -21.07
C ASN A 378 10.56 32.95 -20.42
N LYS A 379 9.69 32.39 -19.58
CA LYS A 379 9.95 31.12 -18.94
C LYS A 379 9.06 30.03 -19.56
N LEU A 380 9.65 28.89 -19.83
CA LEU A 380 8.98 27.70 -20.36
C LEU A 380 9.25 26.53 -19.42
N LEU A 381 8.18 25.88 -18.96
CA LEU A 381 8.23 24.61 -18.25
C LEU A 381 7.79 23.52 -19.22
N ALA A 382 8.67 22.57 -19.52
CA ALA A 382 8.32 21.36 -20.26
C ALA A 382 7.82 20.28 -19.30
N VAL A 383 6.74 19.64 -19.67
CA VAL A 383 6.12 18.53 -18.91
C VAL A 383 6.25 17.26 -19.73
N GLU A 384 6.85 16.24 -19.16
CA GLU A 384 7.03 14.92 -19.77
C GLU A 384 6.40 13.86 -18.88
N ALA A 385 5.47 13.09 -19.42
CA ALA A 385 4.77 12.02 -18.70
C ALA A 385 5.46 10.67 -18.94
N LYS A 386 5.82 9.98 -17.88
CA LYS A 386 6.34 8.61 -17.94
C LYS A 386 5.42 7.69 -17.13
N GLY A 387 4.71 6.84 -17.84
CA GLY A 387 3.68 5.94 -17.28
C GLY A 387 4.21 4.60 -16.77
N PHE A 388 5.49 4.48 -16.40
CA PHE A 388 6.02 3.25 -15.84
C PHE A 388 6.46 3.43 -14.38
N SER A 389 6.24 2.40 -13.59
CA SER A 389 6.88 2.30 -12.28
C SER A 389 8.39 2.14 -12.48
N VAL A 390 9.17 2.81 -11.64
CA VAL A 390 10.59 2.47 -11.51
C VAL A 390 10.60 1.05 -10.96
N LEU A 391 10.76 0.06 -11.84
CA LEU A 391 10.98 -1.30 -11.42
C LEU A 391 12.34 -1.29 -10.71
N SER A 392 12.32 -1.58 -9.42
CA SER A 392 13.50 -1.90 -8.68
C SER A 392 14.08 -3.22 -9.23
N LYS A 393 14.88 -3.12 -10.28
CA LYS A 393 15.92 -4.10 -10.53
C LYS A 393 17.16 -3.57 -9.82
N VAL A 394 17.30 -3.91 -8.58
CA VAL A 394 18.56 -3.95 -7.87
C VAL A 394 18.77 -5.39 -7.45
#